data_ca7041044d5abafa353607462c64c4ba
#
_entry.id   ca7041044d5abafa353607462c64c4ba
#
_cell.length_a   1.000
_cell.length_b   1.000
_cell.length_c   1.000
_cell.angle_alpha   90.00
_cell.angle_beta   90.00
_cell.angle_gamma   90.00
#
_symmetry.space_group_name_H-M   'P 1'
#
loop_
_entity.id
_entity.type
_entity.pdbx_description
1 polymer ?
#
loop_
_entity_poly.entity_id
_entity_poly.type
_entity_poly.pdbx_seq_one_letter_code
_entity_poly.pdbx_strand_id
1 'polypeptide(L)'
;MTLLNAPKYDEQKENRRRNILVGSGIFIALMVVLTVGGFLLGHGWLFTNLPAEHRMNVFLTAVQAGDYAKAFGIFNNDPSWQQHPDKYKDYPLPRFTEDFTTESEWGGPVKSFHVDFSKRDATGTVVEATINGAAHLTMKIQRSDGTLSFFPYVLTRGL
;
A
#
# COMPACT_ATOMS: atom_id res chain seq x y z
N MET A 1 1.88 61.73 19.89
CA MET A 1 1.63 60.30 20.13
C MET A 1 2.74 59.82 21.03
N THR A 2 2.42 59.49 22.27
CA THR A 2 3.40 59.18 23.29
C THR A 2 3.69 57.66 23.25
N LEU A 3 4.98 57.31 23.19
CA LEU A 3 5.52 55.93 23.21
C LEU A 3 5.14 55.12 24.47
N LEU A 4 4.43 55.75 25.41
CA LEU A 4 4.02 55.16 26.69
C LEU A 4 2.87 54.12 26.62
N ASN A 5 2.21 53.98 25.46
CA ASN A 5 1.12 53.01 25.28
C ASN A 5 1.50 51.81 24.36
N ALA A 6 2.80 51.54 24.20
CA ALA A 6 3.20 50.32 23.50
C ALA A 6 2.82 49.08 24.32
N PRO A 7 2.17 48.08 23.75
CA PRO A 7 1.84 46.85 24.45
C PRO A 7 3.12 46.21 24.99
N LYS A 8 3.08 45.76 26.23
CA LYS A 8 4.21 45.13 26.92
C LYS A 8 4.63 43.89 26.13
N TYR A 9 5.91 43.80 25.77
CA TYR A 9 6.47 42.68 25.03
C TYR A 9 6.25 41.38 25.86
N ASP A 10 5.58 40.38 25.23
CA ASP A 10 5.28 39.09 25.83
C ASP A 10 6.22 38.01 25.25
N GLU A 11 7.32 37.76 25.89
CA GLU A 11 8.34 36.79 25.50
C GLU A 11 7.79 35.38 25.39
N GLN A 12 6.82 35.00 26.20
CA GLN A 12 6.25 33.66 26.17
C GLN A 12 5.42 33.46 24.91
N LYS A 13 4.64 34.46 24.52
CA LYS A 13 3.84 34.44 23.29
C LYS A 13 4.71 34.40 22.03
N GLU A 14 5.80 35.16 22.03
CA GLU A 14 6.76 35.21 20.92
C GLU A 14 7.52 33.87 20.80
N ASN A 15 8.01 33.32 21.89
CA ASN A 15 8.69 32.03 21.91
C ASN A 15 7.75 30.88 21.46
N ARG A 16 6.49 30.90 21.91
CA ARG A 16 5.49 29.92 21.46
C ARG A 16 5.24 30.02 19.96
N ARG A 17 5.09 31.24 19.43
CA ARG A 17 4.89 31.47 18.00
C ARG A 17 6.10 31.02 17.18
N ARG A 18 7.31 31.35 17.65
CA ARG A 18 8.56 30.89 17.02
C ARG A 18 8.67 29.37 17.00
N ASN A 19 8.39 28.72 18.12
CA ASN A 19 8.45 27.27 18.23
C ASN A 19 7.43 26.57 17.33
N ILE A 20 6.21 27.13 17.19
CA ILE A 20 5.20 26.65 16.25
C ILE A 20 5.70 26.81 14.81
N LEU A 21 6.25 27.95 14.44
CA LEU A 21 6.76 28.21 13.09
C LEU A 21 7.93 27.28 12.73
N VAL A 22 8.89 27.12 13.67
CA VAL A 22 10.03 26.21 13.48
C VAL A 22 9.55 24.75 13.39
N GLY A 23 8.66 24.34 14.30
CA GLY A 23 8.10 22.99 14.28
C GLY A 23 7.31 22.68 13.00
N SER A 24 6.52 23.65 12.51
CA SER A 24 5.79 23.53 11.25
C SER A 24 6.75 23.43 10.06
N GLY A 25 7.83 24.23 10.05
CA GLY A 25 8.85 24.20 9.00
C GLY A 25 9.56 22.85 8.94
N ILE A 26 9.95 22.30 10.08
CA ILE A 26 10.59 20.97 10.19
C ILE A 26 9.62 19.89 9.70
N PHE A 27 8.35 19.95 10.12
CA PHE A 27 7.32 18.98 9.70
C PHE A 27 7.11 19.00 8.18
N ILE A 28 6.98 20.19 7.58
CA ILE A 28 6.83 20.33 6.13
C ILE A 28 8.06 19.78 5.40
N ALA A 29 9.27 20.13 5.84
CA ALA A 29 10.51 19.63 5.26
C ALA A 29 10.58 18.09 5.32
N LEU A 30 10.22 17.48 6.45
CA LEU A 30 10.15 16.02 6.61
C LEU A 30 9.15 15.40 5.62
N MET A 31 7.96 15.97 5.49
CA MET A 31 6.93 15.49 4.56
C MET A 31 7.40 15.56 3.10
N VAL A 32 8.12 16.61 2.72
CA VAL A 32 8.70 16.74 1.38
C VAL A 32 9.75 15.66 1.14
N VAL A 33 10.66 15.45 2.08
CA VAL A 33 11.71 14.41 1.98
C VAL A 33 11.11 13.01 1.87
N LEU A 34 10.11 12.69 2.70
CA LEU A 34 9.42 11.40 2.65
C LEU A 34 8.69 11.20 1.32
N THR A 35 8.02 12.24 0.81
CA THR A 35 7.30 12.16 -0.48
C THR A 35 8.27 11.95 -1.64
N VAL A 36 9.33 12.75 -1.73
CA VAL A 36 10.35 12.63 -2.78
C VAL A 36 11.05 11.27 -2.67
N GLY A 37 11.40 10.85 -1.45
CA GLY A 37 11.99 9.53 -1.22
C GLY A 37 11.07 8.39 -1.67
N GLY A 38 9.77 8.47 -1.35
CA GLY A 38 8.77 7.49 -1.81
C GLY A 38 8.72 7.37 -3.34
N PHE A 39 8.73 8.48 -4.06
CA PHE A 39 8.75 8.47 -5.52
C PHE A 39 10.06 7.90 -6.09
N LEU A 40 11.20 8.29 -5.54
CA LEU A 40 12.51 7.81 -6.01
C LEU A 40 12.71 6.31 -5.77
N LEU A 41 12.14 5.78 -4.69
CA LEU A 41 12.19 4.35 -4.36
C LEU A 41 11.13 3.51 -5.10
N GLY A 42 10.22 4.13 -5.85
CA GLY A 42 9.16 3.44 -6.58
C GLY A 42 7.89 3.16 -5.78
N HIS A 43 7.79 3.65 -4.54
CA HIS A 43 6.60 3.48 -3.70
C HIS A 43 5.55 4.59 -3.88
N GLY A 44 5.79 5.55 -4.79
CA GLY A 44 4.85 6.60 -5.18
C GLY A 44 4.37 7.48 -4.02
N TRP A 45 3.08 7.85 -4.02
CA TRP A 45 2.51 8.69 -2.98
C TRP A 45 2.20 7.89 -1.71
N LEU A 46 2.90 8.18 -0.61
CA LEU A 46 2.86 7.43 0.66
C LEU A 46 1.43 7.16 1.17
N PHE A 47 0.54 8.15 1.13
CA PHE A 47 -0.83 8.01 1.68
C PHE A 47 -1.74 7.10 0.88
N THR A 48 -1.42 6.82 -0.38
CA THR A 48 -2.24 5.96 -1.24
C THR A 48 -1.59 4.64 -1.58
N ASN A 49 -0.28 4.62 -1.71
CA ASN A 49 0.46 3.44 -2.14
C ASN A 49 0.82 2.53 -0.96
N LEU A 50 1.27 3.09 0.19
CA LEU A 50 1.57 2.30 1.38
C LEU A 50 0.39 1.44 1.88
N PRO A 51 -0.87 1.92 1.93
CA PRO A 51 -1.99 1.05 2.28
C PRO A 51 -2.18 -0.10 1.30
N ALA A 52 -1.96 0.12 -0.01
CA ALA A 52 -2.06 -0.92 -1.02
C ALA A 52 -0.92 -1.94 -0.90
N GLU A 53 0.31 -1.47 -0.70
CA GLU A 53 1.47 -2.34 -0.45
C GLU A 53 1.32 -3.14 0.84
N HIS A 54 0.83 -2.52 1.91
CA HIS A 54 0.53 -3.22 3.14
C HIS A 54 -0.50 -4.34 2.91
N ARG A 55 -1.56 -4.05 2.15
CA ARG A 55 -2.58 -5.05 1.81
C ARG A 55 -1.99 -6.21 1.00
N MET A 56 -1.12 -5.92 0.03
CA MET A 56 -0.39 -6.93 -0.73
C MET A 56 0.51 -7.77 0.18
N ASN A 57 1.22 -7.15 1.13
CA ASN A 57 2.03 -7.86 2.12
C ASN A 57 1.19 -8.80 2.98
N VAL A 58 0.05 -8.35 3.52
CA VAL A 58 -0.84 -9.18 4.34
C VAL A 58 -1.41 -10.34 3.52
N PHE A 59 -1.78 -10.09 2.27
CA PHE A 59 -2.24 -11.11 1.33
C PHE A 59 -1.17 -12.17 1.08
N LEU A 60 0.03 -11.76 0.65
CA LEU A 60 1.12 -12.69 0.35
C LEU A 60 1.64 -13.42 1.59
N THR A 61 1.58 -12.81 2.76
CA THR A 61 1.88 -13.49 4.02
C THR A 61 0.91 -14.62 4.29
N ALA A 62 -0.39 -14.44 4.03
CA ALA A 62 -1.38 -15.50 4.17
C ALA A 62 -1.16 -16.62 3.15
N VAL A 63 -0.85 -16.27 1.88
CA VAL A 63 -0.51 -17.26 0.83
C VAL A 63 0.75 -18.05 1.21
N GLN A 64 1.80 -17.38 1.66
CA GLN A 64 3.06 -18.01 2.08
C GLN A 64 2.87 -18.97 3.27
N ALA A 65 1.98 -18.62 4.19
CA ALA A 65 1.61 -19.47 5.33
C ALA A 65 0.72 -20.67 4.93
N GLY A 66 0.26 -20.75 3.67
CA GLY A 66 -0.70 -21.74 3.23
C GLY A 66 -2.13 -21.51 3.72
N ASP A 67 -2.41 -20.35 4.32
CA ASP A 67 -3.76 -19.96 4.76
C ASP A 67 -4.55 -19.36 3.59
N TYR A 68 -4.87 -20.21 2.62
CA TYR A 68 -5.58 -19.82 1.41
C TYR A 68 -7.00 -19.31 1.69
N ALA A 69 -7.64 -19.78 2.76
CA ALA A 69 -8.96 -19.29 3.16
C ALA A 69 -8.91 -17.81 3.58
N LYS A 70 -7.92 -17.44 4.37
CA LYS A 70 -7.67 -16.04 4.74
C LYS A 70 -7.23 -15.20 3.54
N ALA A 71 -6.33 -15.74 2.72
CA ALA A 71 -5.88 -15.06 1.50
C ALA A 71 -7.05 -14.75 0.55
N PHE A 72 -7.96 -15.71 0.38
CA PHE A 72 -9.16 -15.57 -0.43
C PHE A 72 -10.10 -14.47 0.09
N GLY A 73 -10.28 -14.38 1.40
CA GLY A 73 -11.05 -13.29 2.03
C GLY A 73 -10.41 -11.92 1.80
N ILE A 74 -9.06 -11.83 1.85
CA ILE A 74 -8.33 -10.58 1.56
C ILE A 74 -8.45 -10.24 0.08
N PHE A 75 -8.30 -11.23 -0.82
CA PHE A 75 -8.40 -11.07 -2.26
C PHE A 75 -9.76 -10.48 -2.65
N ASN A 76 -10.83 -11.00 -2.11
CA ASN A 76 -12.20 -10.56 -2.40
C ASN A 76 -12.67 -9.39 -1.53
N ASN A 77 -11.82 -8.87 -0.62
CA ASN A 77 -12.21 -7.90 0.39
C ASN A 77 -13.47 -8.28 1.19
N ASP A 78 -13.62 -9.55 1.47
CA ASP A 78 -14.77 -10.12 2.17
C ASP A 78 -14.29 -11.10 3.25
N PRO A 79 -14.15 -10.66 4.51
CA PRO A 79 -13.74 -11.55 5.61
C PRO A 79 -14.80 -12.60 5.96
N SER A 80 -16.03 -12.41 5.49
CA SER A 80 -17.17 -13.32 5.70
C SER A 80 -17.55 -14.13 4.45
N TRP A 81 -16.65 -14.29 3.50
CA TRP A 81 -16.88 -14.93 2.20
C TRP A 81 -17.53 -16.33 2.31
N GLN A 82 -17.24 -17.08 3.38
CA GLN A 82 -17.83 -18.39 3.62
C GLN A 82 -19.36 -18.35 3.81
N GLN A 83 -19.91 -17.18 4.19
CA GLN A 83 -21.34 -16.99 4.34
C GLN A 83 -22.04 -16.67 2.99
N HIS A 84 -21.25 -16.43 1.94
CA HIS A 84 -21.74 -16.03 0.62
C HIS A 84 -21.14 -16.92 -0.49
N PRO A 85 -21.20 -18.25 -0.40
CA PRO A 85 -20.51 -19.15 -1.35
C PRO A 85 -20.96 -18.96 -2.80
N ASP A 86 -22.22 -18.58 -2.98
CA ASP A 86 -22.79 -18.36 -4.31
C ASP A 86 -22.18 -17.17 -5.07
N LYS A 87 -21.63 -16.20 -4.35
CA LYS A 87 -20.97 -15.03 -4.91
C LYS A 87 -19.66 -15.37 -5.63
N TYR A 88 -19.04 -16.51 -5.26
CA TYR A 88 -17.71 -16.90 -5.70
C TYR A 88 -17.70 -18.16 -6.55
N LYS A 89 -18.83 -18.51 -7.20
CA LYS A 89 -18.96 -19.73 -8.04
C LYS A 89 -18.03 -19.72 -9.23
N ASP A 90 -17.79 -18.54 -9.83
CA ASP A 90 -16.97 -18.42 -11.04
C ASP A 90 -15.46 -18.51 -10.73
N TYR A 91 -15.07 -18.16 -9.50
CA TYR A 91 -13.69 -18.27 -9.03
C TYR A 91 -13.65 -18.74 -7.57
N PRO A 92 -13.88 -20.02 -7.32
CA PRO A 92 -13.99 -20.58 -5.98
C PRO A 92 -12.61 -20.77 -5.33
N LEU A 93 -12.60 -20.95 -4.00
CA LEU A 93 -11.38 -21.17 -3.22
C LEU A 93 -10.45 -22.29 -3.77
N PRO A 94 -10.94 -23.45 -4.23
CA PRO A 94 -10.05 -24.47 -4.83
C PRO A 94 -9.28 -23.92 -6.03
N ARG A 95 -9.95 -23.24 -6.96
CA ARG A 95 -9.30 -22.64 -8.13
C ARG A 95 -8.28 -21.56 -7.73
N PHE A 96 -8.66 -20.70 -6.80
CA PHE A 96 -7.73 -19.74 -6.22
C PHE A 96 -6.49 -20.41 -5.62
N THR A 97 -6.66 -21.53 -4.90
CA THR A 97 -5.55 -22.27 -4.29
C THR A 97 -4.62 -22.85 -5.36
N GLU A 98 -5.17 -23.39 -6.44
CA GLU A 98 -4.40 -23.92 -7.57
C GLU A 98 -3.52 -22.86 -8.22
N ASP A 99 -4.04 -21.65 -8.43
CA ASP A 99 -3.31 -20.52 -9.03
C ASP A 99 -2.11 -20.07 -8.17
N PHE A 100 -2.14 -20.33 -6.85
CA PHE A 100 -1.03 -20.01 -5.95
C PHE A 100 -0.19 -21.23 -5.54
N THR A 101 -0.47 -22.42 -6.09
CA THR A 101 0.26 -23.66 -5.81
C THR A 101 0.67 -24.38 -7.08
N THR A 102 -0.16 -25.30 -7.55
CA THR A 102 0.17 -26.22 -8.64
C THR A 102 0.20 -25.58 -10.02
N GLU A 103 -0.64 -24.59 -10.26
CA GLU A 103 -0.74 -23.87 -11.53
C GLU A 103 -0.07 -22.46 -11.48
N SER A 104 0.69 -22.18 -10.42
CA SER A 104 1.36 -20.91 -10.29
C SER A 104 2.44 -20.69 -11.35
N GLU A 105 2.54 -19.47 -11.89
CA GLU A 105 3.56 -19.10 -12.87
C GLU A 105 4.99 -19.19 -12.34
N TRP A 106 5.17 -19.24 -11.00
CA TRP A 106 6.46 -19.41 -10.33
C TRP A 106 6.78 -20.87 -9.94
N GLY A 107 5.99 -21.84 -10.41
CA GLY A 107 6.28 -23.27 -10.31
C GLY A 107 6.12 -23.88 -8.92
N GLY A 108 5.11 -23.46 -8.16
CA GLY A 108 4.81 -24.05 -6.85
C GLY A 108 4.37 -23.03 -5.80
N PRO A 109 4.32 -23.39 -4.52
CA PRO A 109 3.88 -22.49 -3.47
C PRO A 109 4.83 -21.29 -3.25
N VAL A 110 4.29 -20.19 -2.74
CA VAL A 110 5.08 -19.03 -2.35
C VAL A 110 5.92 -19.35 -1.13
N LYS A 111 7.25 -19.36 -1.30
CA LYS A 111 8.24 -19.60 -0.23
C LYS A 111 8.81 -18.30 0.32
N SER A 112 8.95 -17.29 -0.55
CA SER A 112 9.41 -15.96 -0.19
C SER A 112 8.77 -14.93 -1.12
N PHE A 113 8.63 -13.71 -0.65
CA PHE A 113 8.17 -12.61 -1.49
C PHE A 113 8.79 -11.28 -1.02
N HIS A 114 8.83 -10.32 -1.93
CA HIS A 114 9.21 -8.95 -1.65
C HIS A 114 8.31 -8.02 -2.48
N VAL A 115 7.72 -7.02 -1.84
CA VAL A 115 6.97 -5.99 -2.57
C VAL A 115 7.97 -4.97 -3.11
N ASP A 116 8.06 -4.85 -4.42
CA ASP A 116 9.09 -4.10 -5.11
C ASP A 116 8.71 -2.63 -5.28
N PHE A 117 7.52 -2.38 -5.83
CA PHE A 117 7.03 -1.03 -6.05
C PHE A 117 5.52 -1.01 -6.32
N SER A 118 4.97 0.19 -6.32
CA SER A 118 3.55 0.40 -6.57
C SER A 118 3.31 1.64 -7.42
N LYS A 119 2.26 1.59 -8.24
CA LYS A 119 1.85 2.70 -9.11
C LYS A 119 0.34 2.87 -9.06
N ARG A 120 -0.10 4.10 -8.81
CA ARG A 120 -1.52 4.45 -8.84
C ARG A 120 -1.98 4.69 -10.27
N ASP A 121 -3.17 4.17 -10.60
CA ASP A 121 -3.90 4.52 -11.83
C ASP A 121 -5.28 5.12 -11.51
N ALA A 122 -6.10 5.33 -12.57
CA ALA A 122 -7.44 5.92 -12.42
C ALA A 122 -8.39 5.06 -11.56
N THR A 123 -8.23 3.74 -11.56
CA THR A 123 -9.18 2.78 -10.96
C THR A 123 -8.65 2.09 -9.71
N GLY A 124 -7.36 2.23 -9.39
CA GLY A 124 -6.78 1.61 -8.19
C GLY A 124 -5.30 1.86 -8.01
N THR A 125 -4.66 0.95 -7.31
CA THR A 125 -3.20 0.93 -7.15
C THR A 125 -2.68 -0.43 -7.58
N VAL A 126 -1.77 -0.44 -8.54
CA VAL A 126 -1.07 -1.63 -8.99
C VAL A 126 0.17 -1.80 -8.14
N VAL A 127 0.37 -3.00 -7.63
CA VAL A 127 1.50 -3.37 -6.78
C VAL A 127 2.19 -4.56 -7.42
N GLU A 128 3.52 -4.49 -7.53
CA GLU A 128 4.35 -5.57 -8.01
C GLU A 128 5.16 -6.16 -6.87
N ALA A 129 5.26 -7.49 -6.86
CA ALA A 129 6.07 -8.23 -5.92
C ALA A 129 6.89 -9.31 -6.62
N THR A 130 8.12 -9.49 -6.18
CA THR A 130 8.96 -10.62 -6.58
C THR A 130 8.64 -11.83 -5.72
N ILE A 131 8.32 -12.96 -6.36
CA ILE A 131 7.99 -14.23 -5.73
C ILE A 131 9.15 -15.20 -5.93
N ASN A 132 9.56 -15.88 -4.85
CA ASN A 132 10.62 -16.89 -4.84
C ASN A 132 11.94 -16.40 -5.46
N GLY A 133 12.18 -15.08 -5.43
CA GLY A 133 13.40 -14.44 -5.90
C GLY A 133 13.52 -14.27 -7.42
N ALA A 134 12.54 -14.70 -8.22
CA ALA A 134 12.64 -14.66 -9.67
C ALA A 134 11.36 -14.24 -10.41
N ALA A 135 10.20 -14.73 -10.00
CA ALA A 135 8.95 -14.45 -10.69
C ALA A 135 8.33 -13.14 -10.22
N HIS A 136 7.66 -12.43 -11.12
CA HIS A 136 6.96 -11.17 -10.82
C HIS A 136 5.46 -11.40 -10.76
N LEU A 137 4.86 -11.07 -9.63
CA LEU A 137 3.41 -11.06 -9.45
C LEU A 137 2.94 -9.60 -9.40
N THR A 138 2.11 -9.23 -10.36
CA THR A 138 1.51 -7.90 -10.39
C THR A 138 0.03 -8.00 -10.07
N MET A 139 -0.40 -7.29 -9.05
CA MET A 139 -1.80 -7.25 -8.63
C MET A 139 -2.31 -5.82 -8.52
N LYS A 140 -3.59 -5.65 -8.76
CA LYS A 140 -4.28 -4.38 -8.65
C LYS A 140 -5.25 -4.40 -7.48
N ILE A 141 -5.13 -3.42 -6.61
CA ILE A 141 -6.10 -3.14 -5.56
C ILE A 141 -7.12 -2.15 -6.13
N GLN A 142 -8.35 -2.60 -6.33
CA GLN A 142 -9.43 -1.77 -6.87
C GLN A 142 -9.84 -0.70 -5.87
N ARG A 143 -10.07 0.53 -6.36
CA ARG A 143 -10.50 1.65 -5.51
C ARG A 143 -11.98 1.55 -5.14
N SER A 144 -12.78 0.94 -6.01
CA SER A 144 -14.25 0.86 -5.86
C SER A 144 -14.67 0.05 -4.64
N ASP A 145 -14.03 -1.10 -4.44
CA ASP A 145 -14.44 -2.11 -3.46
C ASP A 145 -13.27 -2.72 -2.67
N GLY A 146 -12.05 -2.32 -3.00
CA GLY A 146 -10.84 -2.83 -2.34
C GLY A 146 -10.48 -4.26 -2.71
N THR A 147 -11.10 -4.89 -3.68
CA THR A 147 -10.72 -6.24 -4.14
C THR A 147 -9.35 -6.23 -4.79
N LEU A 148 -8.66 -7.37 -4.73
CA LEU A 148 -7.45 -7.60 -5.50
C LEU A 148 -7.82 -8.29 -6.81
N SER A 149 -7.07 -7.98 -7.86
CA SER A 149 -7.16 -8.68 -9.13
C SER A 149 -5.78 -8.85 -9.74
N PHE A 150 -5.57 -9.95 -10.48
CA PHE A 150 -4.35 -10.11 -11.27
C PHE A 150 -4.26 -9.00 -12.32
N PHE A 151 -3.05 -8.48 -12.49
CA PHE A 151 -2.78 -7.44 -13.48
C PHE A 151 -1.77 -7.97 -14.50
N PRO A 152 -2.16 -8.10 -15.78
CA PRO A 152 -1.39 -8.88 -16.76
C PRO A 152 -0.11 -8.18 -17.26
N TYR A 153 0.21 -7.01 -16.74
CA TYR A 153 1.36 -6.23 -17.20
C TYR A 153 2.40 -6.08 -16.09
N VAL A 154 3.65 -6.34 -16.41
CA VAL A 154 4.79 -5.98 -15.55
C VAL A 154 4.92 -4.47 -15.56
N LEU A 155 5.01 -3.87 -14.37
CA LEU A 155 5.23 -2.44 -14.27
C LEU A 155 6.67 -2.13 -14.68
N THR A 156 6.88 -1.47 -15.80
CA THR A 156 8.18 -0.90 -16.14
C THR A 156 8.45 0.30 -15.23
N ARG A 157 9.60 0.32 -14.56
CA ARG A 157 10.14 1.54 -13.94
C ARG A 157 10.34 2.55 -15.07
N GLY A 158 9.36 3.43 -15.26
CA GLY A 158 9.58 4.63 -16.05
C GLY A 158 10.53 5.53 -15.27
N LEU A 159 11.70 5.81 -15.86
CA LEU A 159 12.58 6.89 -15.44
C LEU A 159 11.89 8.23 -15.63
#